data_4c9392e334492d8530fdf2883fc72b69
#
_entry.id   4c9392e334492d8530fdf2883fc72b69
#
_cell.length_a   1.000
_cell.length_b   1.000
_cell.length_c   1.000
_cell.angle_alpha   90.00
_cell.angle_beta   90.00
_cell.angle_gamma   90.00
#
_symmetry.space_group_name_H-M   'P 1'
#
loop_
_entity.id
_entity.type
_entity.pdbx_description
1 polymer ?
#
loop_
_entity_poly.entity_id
_entity_poly.type
_entity_poly.pdbx_seq_one_letter_code
_entity_poly.pdbx_strand_id
1 'polypeptide(L)'
;WMLPAPAQGAIMVVCRTDDNTSFHNTSILDHKATSICTHIEREFLKTLQGGCSTPVSALAVIENGEIRFTGNIASHDGTELLEVHETCALDDFEDAGHIAAMKLLTSGFPWIQQVLKKK
;
A
#
# COMPACT_ATOMS: atom_id res chain seq x y z
N TRP A 1 -7.95 0.33 15.16
CA TRP A 1 -8.59 -0.92 14.79
C TRP A 1 -9.06 -0.95 13.32
N MET A 2 -9.33 0.18 12.75
CA MET A 2 -9.76 0.31 11.35
C MET A 2 -8.65 0.94 10.53
N LEU A 3 -8.07 0.17 9.61
CA LEU A 3 -7.05 0.66 8.71
C LEU A 3 -7.68 1.46 7.56
N PRO A 4 -7.03 2.53 7.09
CA PRO A 4 -7.49 3.29 5.92
C PRO A 4 -7.27 2.52 4.61
N ALA A 5 -7.90 3.00 3.54
CA ALA A 5 -7.53 2.56 2.20
C ALA A 5 -6.07 2.93 1.88
N PRO A 6 -5.36 2.15 1.04
CA PRO A 6 -3.98 2.46 0.68
C PRO A 6 -3.83 3.88 0.12
N ALA A 7 -2.83 4.61 0.63
CA ALA A 7 -2.53 6.00 0.27
C ALA A 7 -3.66 7.01 0.54
N GLN A 8 -4.63 6.65 1.36
CA GLN A 8 -5.75 7.55 1.70
C GLN A 8 -5.23 8.80 2.44
N GLY A 9 -5.68 9.96 1.99
CA GLY A 9 -5.30 11.25 2.57
C GLY A 9 -3.98 11.82 2.03
N ALA A 10 -3.21 11.07 1.27
CA ALA A 10 -2.01 11.60 0.63
C ALA A 10 -2.37 12.46 -0.57
N ILE A 11 -1.82 13.67 -0.62
CA ILE A 11 -1.99 14.58 -1.75
C ILE A 11 -0.96 14.21 -2.81
N MET A 12 -1.42 14.03 -4.05
CA MET A 12 -0.57 13.71 -5.18
C MET A 12 -0.60 14.82 -6.21
N VAL A 13 0.57 15.25 -6.65
CA VAL A 13 0.73 16.21 -7.75
C VAL A 13 1.27 15.47 -8.95
N VAL A 14 0.62 15.66 -10.11
CA VAL A 14 1.02 15.00 -11.35
C VAL A 14 1.37 16.03 -12.40
N CYS A 15 2.28 15.66 -13.29
CA CYS A 15 2.62 16.45 -14.48
C CYS A 15 2.81 15.49 -15.66
N ARG A 16 2.93 16.05 -16.86
CA ARG A 16 3.26 15.25 -18.03
C ARG A 16 4.67 14.66 -17.91
N THR A 17 4.87 13.49 -18.45
CA THR A 17 6.15 12.76 -18.38
C THR A 17 7.32 13.55 -18.95
N ASP A 18 7.07 14.35 -19.99
CA ASP A 18 8.07 15.18 -20.69
C ASP A 18 8.21 16.59 -20.09
N ASP A 19 7.44 16.95 -19.08
CA ASP A 19 7.45 18.28 -18.46
C ASP A 19 8.40 18.33 -17.26
N ASN A 20 9.69 18.43 -17.56
CA ASN A 20 10.73 18.47 -16.54
C ASN A 20 10.67 19.74 -15.69
N THR A 21 10.17 20.85 -16.23
CA THR A 21 10.06 22.13 -15.50
C THR A 21 9.03 22.03 -14.39
N SER A 22 7.83 21.52 -14.69
CA SER A 22 6.79 21.31 -13.68
C SER A 22 7.22 20.28 -12.65
N PHE A 23 7.83 19.18 -13.07
CA PHE A 23 8.36 18.18 -12.17
C PHE A 23 9.38 18.78 -11.18
N HIS A 24 10.33 19.54 -11.68
CA HIS A 24 11.35 20.18 -10.83
C HIS A 24 10.73 21.18 -9.85
N ASN A 25 9.81 22.02 -10.34
CA ASN A 25 9.18 23.06 -9.51
C ASN A 25 8.30 22.49 -8.41
N THR A 26 7.64 21.35 -8.64
CA THR A 26 6.77 20.71 -7.64
C THR A 26 7.51 19.74 -6.72
N SER A 27 8.75 19.35 -7.06
CA SER A 27 9.53 18.42 -6.25
C SER A 27 9.83 18.94 -4.85
N ILE A 28 9.85 20.26 -4.65
CA ILE A 28 10.03 20.87 -3.33
C ILE A 28 8.87 20.59 -2.37
N LEU A 29 7.71 20.22 -2.90
CA LEU A 29 6.53 19.87 -2.12
C LEU A 29 6.57 18.41 -1.65
N ASP A 30 7.52 17.62 -2.13
CA ASP A 30 7.61 16.21 -1.77
C ASP A 30 7.94 16.04 -0.29
N HIS A 31 7.07 15.33 0.42
CA HIS A 31 7.30 14.96 1.82
C HIS A 31 7.85 13.53 1.87
N LYS A 32 9.14 13.42 2.14
CA LYS A 32 9.88 12.16 2.04
C LYS A 32 9.24 11.00 2.81
N ALA A 33 8.84 11.23 4.05
CA ALA A 33 8.20 10.21 4.88
C ALA A 33 6.88 9.73 4.26
N THR A 34 6.04 10.64 3.79
CA THR A 34 4.79 10.31 3.11
C THR A 34 5.04 9.55 1.81
N SER A 35 6.04 9.97 1.04
CA SER A 35 6.42 9.32 -0.21
C SER A 35 6.82 7.85 0.03
N ILE A 36 7.61 7.57 1.04
CA ILE A 36 8.02 6.22 1.41
C ILE A 36 6.81 5.38 1.86
N CYS A 37 6.01 5.90 2.77
CA CYS A 37 4.84 5.18 3.29
C CYS A 37 3.82 4.86 2.20
N THR A 38 3.48 5.82 1.36
CA THR A 38 2.52 5.62 0.27
C THR A 38 3.06 4.69 -0.81
N HIS A 39 4.38 4.68 -1.04
CA HIS A 39 4.99 3.71 -1.95
C HIS A 39 4.72 2.28 -1.49
N ILE A 40 4.95 1.97 -0.21
CA ILE A 40 4.71 0.65 0.36
C ILE A 40 3.23 0.26 0.24
N GLU A 41 2.33 1.15 0.64
CA GLU A 41 0.88 0.91 0.59
C GLU A 41 0.39 0.66 -0.84
N ARG A 42 0.89 1.42 -1.81
CA ARG A 42 0.53 1.27 -3.22
C ARG A 42 1.11 -0.01 -3.84
N GLU A 43 2.33 -0.39 -3.50
CA GLU A 43 2.91 -1.66 -3.96
C GLU A 43 2.14 -2.86 -3.39
N PHE A 44 1.69 -2.78 -2.15
CA PHE A 44 0.81 -3.78 -1.55
C PHE A 44 -0.48 -3.94 -2.35
N LEU A 45 -1.19 -2.83 -2.60
CA LEU A 45 -2.43 -2.83 -3.39
C LEU A 45 -2.21 -3.35 -4.81
N LYS A 46 -1.15 -2.90 -5.45
CA LYS A 46 -0.79 -3.30 -6.82
C LYS A 46 -0.49 -4.79 -6.92
N THR A 47 0.27 -5.34 -5.97
CA THR A 47 0.60 -6.77 -5.95
C THR A 47 -0.64 -7.63 -5.74
N LEU A 48 -1.58 -7.17 -4.89
CA LEU A 48 -2.87 -7.83 -4.73
C LEU A 48 -3.80 -7.63 -5.94
N GLN A 49 -3.41 -6.81 -6.91
CA GLN A 49 -4.24 -6.44 -8.06
C GLN A 49 -5.59 -5.84 -7.64
N GLY A 50 -5.59 -5.15 -6.50
CA GLY A 50 -6.78 -4.53 -5.95
C GLY A 50 -7.21 -3.30 -6.73
N GLY A 51 -8.50 -3.08 -6.81
CA GLY A 51 -9.13 -1.86 -7.33
C GLY A 51 -9.95 -1.16 -6.26
N CYS A 52 -10.66 -0.11 -6.63
CA CYS A 52 -11.46 0.68 -5.69
C CYS A 52 -12.55 -0.13 -4.97
N SER A 53 -13.00 -1.23 -5.55
CA SER A 53 -14.01 -2.11 -4.97
C SER A 53 -13.43 -3.29 -4.17
N THR A 54 -12.10 -3.44 -4.17
CA THR A 54 -11.46 -4.52 -3.43
C THR A 54 -11.31 -4.11 -1.96
N PRO A 55 -11.78 -4.94 -1.00
CA PRO A 55 -11.76 -4.58 0.41
C PRO A 55 -10.36 -4.76 1.02
N VAL A 56 -9.44 -3.92 0.59
CA VAL A 56 -8.04 -3.89 1.01
C VAL A 56 -7.79 -2.61 1.79
N SER A 57 -7.13 -2.73 2.93
CA SER A 57 -6.68 -1.59 3.73
C SER A 57 -5.18 -1.71 3.99
N ALA A 58 -4.51 -0.58 4.11
CA ALA A 58 -3.07 -0.57 4.37
C ALA A 58 -2.65 0.73 5.03
N LEU A 59 -1.70 0.62 5.94
CA LEU A 59 -1.10 1.77 6.60
C LEU A 59 0.38 1.49 6.86
N ALA A 60 1.24 2.37 6.36
CA ALA A 60 2.65 2.41 6.70
C ALA A 60 2.92 3.63 7.57
N VAL A 61 3.66 3.46 8.66
CA VAL A 61 4.07 4.54 9.55
C VAL A 61 5.57 4.44 9.83
N ILE A 62 6.20 5.58 10.01
CA ILE A 62 7.61 5.66 10.40
C ILE A 62 7.67 6.00 11.88
N GLU A 63 8.26 5.10 12.66
CA GLU A 63 8.47 5.27 14.11
C GLU A 63 9.88 4.84 14.48
N ASN A 64 10.58 5.68 15.23
CA ASN A 64 11.93 5.38 15.76
C ASN A 64 12.93 4.93 14.67
N GLY A 65 12.86 5.50 13.48
CA GLY A 65 13.75 5.16 12.37
C GLY A 65 13.42 3.86 11.63
N GLU A 66 12.30 3.24 11.96
CA GLU A 66 11.82 2.04 11.30
C GLU A 66 10.45 2.28 10.68
N ILE A 67 10.14 1.53 9.64
CA ILE A 67 8.83 1.54 9.00
C ILE A 67 8.03 0.34 9.50
N ARG A 68 6.84 0.62 10.03
CA ARG A 68 5.86 -0.41 10.36
C ARG A 68 4.74 -0.37 9.35
N PHE A 69 4.49 -1.49 8.73
CA PHE A 69 3.42 -1.66 7.76
C PHE A 69 2.40 -2.66 8.27
N THR A 70 1.14 -2.29 8.16
CA THR A 70 0.02 -3.20 8.41
C THR A 70 -0.91 -3.16 7.21
N GLY A 71 -1.22 -4.32 6.67
CA GLY A 71 -2.17 -4.46 5.57
C GLY A 71 -3.18 -5.54 5.86
N ASN A 72 -4.38 -5.38 5.33
CA ASN A 72 -5.39 -6.42 5.44
C ASN A 72 -6.25 -6.52 4.18
N ILE A 73 -6.90 -7.66 4.04
CA ILE A 73 -7.91 -7.92 3.03
C ILE A 73 -9.09 -8.63 3.70
N ALA A 74 -10.29 -8.15 3.40
CA ALA A 74 -11.52 -8.73 3.92
C ALA A 74 -12.27 -9.51 2.84
N SER A 75 -13.07 -10.46 3.23
CA SER A 75 -14.05 -11.09 2.34
C SER A 75 -15.17 -10.08 1.99
N HIS A 76 -15.88 -10.31 0.88
CA HIS A 76 -16.94 -9.39 0.44
C HIS A 76 -18.10 -9.30 1.44
N ASP A 77 -18.37 -10.37 2.17
CA ASP A 77 -19.41 -10.42 3.21
C ASP A 77 -18.92 -9.91 4.58
N GLY A 78 -17.62 -9.59 4.69
CA GLY A 78 -17.03 -9.09 5.92
C GLY A 78 -16.84 -10.12 7.04
N THR A 79 -17.06 -11.40 6.75
CA THR A 79 -16.94 -12.46 7.77
C THR A 79 -15.51 -12.92 8.01
N GLU A 80 -14.64 -12.72 7.03
CA GLU A 80 -13.25 -13.14 7.12
C GLU A 80 -12.32 -11.93 6.87
N LEU A 81 -11.24 -11.87 7.63
CA LEU A 81 -10.22 -10.85 7.57
C LEU A 81 -8.85 -11.49 7.68
N LEU A 82 -7.97 -11.19 6.75
CA LEU A 82 -6.55 -11.56 6.86
C LEU A 82 -5.71 -10.30 7.01
N GLU A 83 -4.78 -10.34 7.94
CA GLU A 83 -3.92 -9.22 8.26
C GLU A 83 -2.45 -9.64 8.18
N VAL A 84 -1.61 -8.72 7.74
CA VAL A 84 -0.16 -8.91 7.67
C VAL A 84 0.53 -7.70 8.27
N HIS A 85 1.62 -7.96 8.98
CA HIS A 85 2.48 -6.94 9.58
C HIS A 85 3.90 -7.12 9.06
N GLU A 86 4.53 -6.03 8.66
CA GLU A 86 5.92 -5.99 8.24
C GLU A 86 6.64 -4.83 8.94
N THR A 87 7.91 -5.05 9.22
CA THR A 87 8.79 -4.00 9.73
C THR A 87 10.05 -3.98 8.88
N CYS A 88 10.47 -2.82 8.43
CA CYS A 88 11.68 -2.68 7.64
C CYS A 88 12.43 -1.40 7.99
N ALA A 89 13.70 -1.33 7.59
CA ALA A 89 14.49 -0.13 7.73
C ALA A 89 14.09 0.92 6.70
N LEU A 90 14.38 2.20 6.99
CA LEU A 90 14.06 3.32 6.10
C LEU A 90 14.71 3.25 4.73
N ASP A 91 15.86 2.58 4.63
CA ASP A 91 16.61 2.41 3.39
C ASP A 91 16.29 1.09 2.65
N ASP A 92 15.42 0.24 3.22
CA ASP A 92 15.07 -1.08 2.67
C ASP A 92 13.53 -1.23 2.57
N PHE A 93 12.87 -0.23 2.03
CA PHE A 93 11.41 -0.18 1.99
C PHE A 93 10.80 -0.61 0.65
N GLU A 94 11.59 -0.66 -0.42
CA GLU A 94 11.07 -0.75 -1.79
C GLU A 94 10.19 -1.99 -2.01
N ASP A 95 10.58 -3.13 -1.45
CA ASP A 95 9.87 -4.40 -1.65
C ASP A 95 8.91 -4.75 -0.50
N ALA A 96 8.82 -3.94 0.54
CA ALA A 96 8.06 -4.26 1.74
C ALA A 96 6.57 -4.51 1.46
N GLY A 97 5.95 -3.68 0.62
CA GLY A 97 4.55 -3.85 0.21
C GLY A 97 4.33 -5.11 -0.61
N HIS A 98 5.24 -5.40 -1.52
CA HIS A 98 5.20 -6.61 -2.33
C HIS A 98 5.33 -7.88 -1.46
N ILE A 99 6.29 -7.90 -0.56
CA ILE A 99 6.52 -9.02 0.37
C ILE A 99 5.28 -9.28 1.22
N ALA A 100 4.69 -8.22 1.79
CA ALA A 100 3.48 -8.33 2.59
C ALA A 100 2.31 -8.90 1.79
N ALA A 101 2.10 -8.43 0.56
CA ALA A 101 1.06 -8.94 -0.32
C ALA A 101 1.26 -10.41 -0.67
N MET A 102 2.50 -10.80 -0.98
CA MET A 102 2.82 -12.19 -1.28
C MET A 102 2.56 -13.12 -0.09
N LYS A 103 2.80 -12.67 1.13
CA LYS A 103 2.45 -13.44 2.34
C LYS A 103 0.95 -13.72 2.42
N LEU A 104 0.11 -12.74 2.11
CA LEU A 104 -1.34 -12.94 2.06
C LEU A 104 -1.74 -13.89 0.94
N LEU A 105 -1.20 -13.71 -0.27
CA LEU A 105 -1.53 -14.54 -1.42
C LEU A 105 -1.13 -16.01 -1.23
N THR A 106 -0.02 -16.26 -0.53
CA THR A 106 0.47 -17.62 -0.26
C THR A 106 -0.12 -18.25 0.99
N SER A 107 -0.97 -17.55 1.73
CA SER A 107 -1.61 -18.07 2.94
C SER A 107 -2.57 -19.24 2.68
N GLY A 108 -2.97 -19.47 1.43
CA GLY A 108 -3.77 -20.63 1.03
C GLY A 108 -5.26 -20.50 1.25
N PHE A 109 -5.78 -19.32 1.60
CA PHE A 109 -7.22 -19.12 1.78
C PHE A 109 -7.93 -18.94 0.43
N PRO A 110 -8.84 -19.87 0.05
CA PRO A 110 -9.45 -19.85 -1.29
C PRO A 110 -10.28 -18.59 -1.59
N TRP A 111 -10.87 -17.98 -0.57
CA TRP A 111 -11.72 -16.81 -0.74
C TRP A 111 -10.95 -15.57 -1.22
N ILE A 112 -9.64 -15.49 -0.95
CA ILE A 112 -8.80 -14.38 -1.43
C ILE A 112 -8.87 -14.29 -2.96
N GLN A 113 -8.78 -15.42 -3.64
CA GLN A 113 -8.86 -15.46 -5.10
C GLN A 113 -10.21 -14.99 -5.62
N GLN A 114 -11.28 -15.27 -4.90
CA GLN A 114 -12.61 -14.79 -5.26
C GLN A 114 -12.74 -13.28 -5.15
N VAL A 115 -12.18 -12.69 -4.09
CA VAL A 115 -12.17 -11.24 -3.87
C VAL A 115 -11.36 -10.53 -4.95
N LEU A 116 -10.19 -11.07 -5.31
CA LEU A 116 -9.29 -10.44 -6.28
C LEU A 116 -9.75 -10.62 -7.74
N LYS A 117 -10.49 -11.67 -8.05
CA LYS A 117 -10.99 -11.95 -9.42
C LYS A 117 -12.21 -11.13 -9.83
N LYS A 118 -12.91 -10.51 -8.91
CA LYS A 118 -14.07 -9.66 -9.21
C LYS A 118 -13.62 -8.25 -9.60
N LYS A 119 -13.16 -8.13 -10.81
CA LYS A 119 -12.88 -6.83 -11.42
C LYS A 119 -14.02 -6.44 -12.34
#